data_27fc2f1fb01ab206bdbd4a91edaea0bc
#
_entry.id   27fc2f1fb01ab206bdbd4a91edaea0bc
#
_cell.length_a   1.000
_cell.length_b   1.000
_cell.length_c   1.000
_cell.angle_alpha   90.00
_cell.angle_beta   90.00
_cell.angle_gamma   90.00
#
_symmetry.space_group_name_H-M   'P 1'
#
loop_
_entity.id
_entity.type
_entity.pdbx_description
1 polymer ?
#
loop_
_entity_poly.entity_id
_entity_poly.type
_entity_poly.pdbx_seq_one_letter_code
_entity_poly.pdbx_strand_id
1 'polypeptide(L)'
;MRHIRNHHARAAIGAAALLLVAAVPSQAALASTTRTVVTPMSFGGYDAAAAKAQGFELQTVNGRTVPVPVTDDAKKKWAEAAAENAAVVHPDGTVEGNCGSSTVTAVYNGGNTIRVVTSYVVKAPAVDHAWFVDESLIATGTKVHQFNFSGLSAGRLSWTSDPQISPAIRDTQQGGSTQVTLGSHAVLLGGFVCYSGGPIDVF
;
A
#
# COMPACT_ATOMS: atom_id res chain seq x y z
N MET A 1 -40.18 3.19 97.99
CA MET A 1 -39.11 2.69 97.19
C MET A 1 -39.70 2.02 95.94
N ARG A 2 -39.65 2.64 94.75
CA ARG A 2 -40.23 2.10 93.56
C ARG A 2 -39.11 2.07 92.46
N HIS A 3 -38.79 0.86 91.97
CA HIS A 3 -37.88 0.63 90.91
C HIS A 3 -38.56 0.90 89.56
N ILE A 4 -38.02 1.78 88.81
CA ILE A 4 -38.41 2.02 87.43
C ILE A 4 -37.41 1.30 86.48
N ARG A 5 -37.89 0.30 85.74
CA ARG A 5 -37.10 -0.39 84.71
C ARG A 5 -37.25 0.34 83.40
N ASN A 6 -36.18 0.88 82.88
CA ASN A 6 -36.13 1.44 81.54
C ASN A 6 -35.80 0.33 80.55
N HIS A 7 -36.71 0.09 79.61
CA HIS A 7 -36.50 -0.77 78.48
C HIS A 7 -35.94 0.10 77.34
N HIS A 8 -34.69 -0.11 77.00
CA HIS A 8 -34.12 0.50 75.76
C HIS A 8 -34.45 -0.38 74.55
N ALA A 9 -35.33 0.08 73.70
CA ALA A 9 -35.56 -0.48 72.34
C ALA A 9 -34.38 -0.11 71.45
N ARG A 10 -33.68 -1.13 70.96
CA ARG A 10 -32.63 -0.94 69.93
C ARG A 10 -33.28 -1.04 68.60
N ALA A 11 -33.38 0.09 67.89
CA ALA A 11 -33.75 0.15 66.44
C ALA A 11 -32.52 -0.27 65.58
N ALA A 12 -32.65 -1.37 64.86
CA ALA A 12 -31.65 -1.78 63.88
C ALA A 12 -31.91 -1.05 62.58
N ILE A 13 -31.02 -0.16 62.22
CA ILE A 13 -31.03 0.52 60.92
C ILE A 13 -30.31 -0.39 59.93
N GLY A 14 -31.05 -1.03 59.03
CA GLY A 14 -30.52 -1.80 57.93
C GLY A 14 -30.04 -0.86 56.82
N ALA A 15 -28.74 -0.76 56.63
CA ALA A 15 -28.16 -0.05 55.49
C ALA A 15 -28.24 -0.96 54.25
N ALA A 16 -29.18 -0.67 53.33
CA ALA A 16 -29.20 -1.26 51.99
C ALA A 16 -28.13 -0.61 51.11
N ALA A 17 -27.02 -1.29 50.87
CA ALA A 17 -26.02 -0.85 49.91
C ALA A 17 -26.53 -1.15 48.49
N LEU A 18 -26.97 -0.11 47.78
CA LEU A 18 -27.21 -0.17 46.31
C LEU A 18 -25.85 -0.23 45.62
N LEU A 19 -25.49 -1.40 45.08
CA LEU A 19 -24.40 -1.56 44.14
C LEU A 19 -24.87 -1.04 42.78
N LEU A 20 -24.51 0.20 42.45
CA LEU A 20 -24.57 0.71 41.07
C LEU A 20 -23.47 0.02 40.25
N VAL A 21 -23.83 -1.01 39.49
CA VAL A 21 -22.97 -1.54 38.42
C VAL A 21 -23.00 -0.53 37.28
N ALA A 22 -21.96 0.30 37.23
CA ALA A 22 -21.75 1.16 36.05
C ALA A 22 -21.40 0.25 34.86
N ALA A 23 -22.35 0.05 33.95
CA ALA A 23 -22.10 -0.56 32.66
C ALA A 23 -21.17 0.36 31.88
N VAL A 24 -19.87 0.04 31.84
CA VAL A 24 -18.91 0.69 30.97
C VAL A 24 -19.31 0.28 29.54
N PRO A 25 -19.68 1.23 28.66
CA PRO A 25 -19.94 0.87 27.27
C PRO A 25 -18.65 0.31 26.71
N SER A 26 -18.66 -0.96 26.32
CA SER A 26 -17.58 -1.57 25.54
C SER A 26 -17.46 -0.77 24.24
N GLN A 27 -16.44 0.07 24.14
CA GLN A 27 -16.08 0.67 22.86
C GLN A 27 -15.70 -0.49 21.95
N ALA A 28 -16.61 -0.85 21.06
CA ALA A 28 -16.30 -1.77 19.97
C ALA A 28 -15.11 -1.15 19.24
N ALA A 29 -13.94 -1.77 19.37
CA ALA A 29 -12.79 -1.42 18.57
C ALA A 29 -13.23 -1.56 17.12
N LEU A 30 -13.33 -0.44 16.41
CA LEU A 30 -13.56 -0.42 14.97
C LEU A 30 -12.39 -1.22 14.38
N ALA A 31 -12.68 -2.46 13.96
CA ALA A 31 -11.72 -3.27 13.25
C ALA A 31 -11.36 -2.47 11.99
N SER A 32 -10.15 -1.94 11.95
CA SER A 32 -9.61 -1.28 10.77
C SER A 32 -9.55 -2.33 9.67
N THR A 33 -10.52 -2.29 8.75
CA THR A 33 -10.51 -3.17 7.59
C THR A 33 -9.36 -2.73 6.70
N THR A 34 -8.33 -3.56 6.64
CA THR A 34 -7.22 -3.37 5.70
C THR A 34 -7.78 -3.37 4.29
N ARG A 35 -7.67 -2.23 3.60
CA ARG A 35 -8.09 -2.07 2.21
C ARG A 35 -6.84 -1.94 1.35
N THR A 36 -6.73 -2.76 0.32
CA THR A 36 -5.71 -2.59 -0.72
C THR A 36 -6.36 -1.92 -1.93
N VAL A 37 -5.84 -0.78 -2.32
CA VAL A 37 -6.29 -0.09 -3.53
C VAL A 37 -5.39 -0.48 -4.69
N VAL A 38 -6.00 -0.85 -5.81
CA VAL A 38 -5.33 -1.32 -7.01
C VAL A 38 -5.69 -0.40 -8.17
N THR A 39 -4.69 0.02 -8.95
CA THR A 39 -4.90 0.76 -10.21
C THR A 39 -4.09 0.15 -11.34
N PRO A 40 -4.57 0.25 -12.60
CA PRO A 40 -3.80 -0.20 -13.75
C PRO A 40 -2.54 0.63 -13.92
N MET A 41 -1.47 -0.02 -14.40
CA MET A 41 -0.27 0.66 -14.90
C MET A 41 -0.37 0.84 -16.41
N SER A 42 0.16 1.95 -16.93
CA SER A 42 0.11 2.27 -18.35
C SER A 42 1.51 2.37 -18.95
N PHE A 43 1.63 1.91 -20.20
CA PHE A 43 2.84 2.08 -20.99
C PHE A 43 3.06 3.56 -21.34
N GLY A 44 4.21 4.09 -20.98
CA GLY A 44 4.60 5.49 -21.20
C GLY A 44 5.70 5.69 -22.24
N GLY A 45 6.16 4.62 -22.87
CA GLY A 45 7.23 4.68 -23.87
C GLY A 45 8.42 3.79 -23.55
N TYR A 46 9.57 4.14 -24.11
CA TYR A 46 10.82 3.40 -23.95
C TYR A 46 11.91 4.31 -23.38
N ASP A 47 12.67 3.79 -22.46
CA ASP A 47 13.96 4.33 -22.07
C ASP A 47 15.05 3.70 -22.94
N ALA A 48 15.56 4.48 -23.90
CA ALA A 48 16.56 4.01 -24.85
C ALA A 48 17.91 3.70 -24.19
N ALA A 49 18.26 4.43 -23.12
CA ALA A 49 19.49 4.18 -22.38
C ALA A 49 19.40 2.86 -21.62
N ALA A 50 18.27 2.63 -20.94
CA ALA A 50 17.99 1.37 -20.25
C ALA A 50 17.91 0.19 -21.22
N ALA A 51 17.26 0.33 -22.37
CA ALA A 51 17.23 -0.68 -23.42
C ALA A 51 18.65 -1.08 -23.85
N LYS A 52 19.46 -0.08 -24.21
CA LYS A 52 20.85 -0.28 -24.63
C LYS A 52 21.72 -0.95 -23.55
N ALA A 53 21.58 -0.51 -22.31
CA ALA A 53 22.33 -1.08 -21.18
C ALA A 53 21.97 -2.56 -20.96
N GLN A 54 20.79 -2.98 -21.35
CA GLN A 54 20.31 -4.37 -21.27
C GLN A 54 20.63 -5.20 -22.53
N GLY A 55 21.30 -4.62 -23.55
CA GLY A 55 21.64 -5.28 -24.81
C GLY A 55 20.50 -5.33 -25.82
N PHE A 56 19.60 -4.33 -25.78
CA PHE A 56 18.53 -4.16 -26.75
C PHE A 56 18.76 -2.92 -27.62
N GLU A 57 18.28 -2.96 -28.86
CA GLU A 57 18.13 -1.82 -29.74
C GLU A 57 16.66 -1.52 -29.97
N LEU A 58 16.30 -0.25 -29.93
CA LEU A 58 14.95 0.19 -30.30
C LEU A 58 14.87 0.35 -31.82
N GLN A 59 14.04 -0.45 -32.46
CA GLN A 59 13.85 -0.44 -33.91
C GLN A 59 12.40 -0.07 -34.26
N THR A 60 12.21 0.60 -35.40
CA THR A 60 10.88 0.88 -35.93
C THR A 60 10.47 -0.21 -36.92
N VAL A 61 9.48 -0.99 -36.53
CA VAL A 61 8.91 -2.06 -37.34
C VAL A 61 7.44 -1.74 -37.61
N ASN A 62 7.05 -1.59 -38.85
CA ASN A 62 5.68 -1.23 -39.25
C ASN A 62 5.14 0.01 -38.53
N GLY A 63 5.99 1.05 -38.38
CA GLY A 63 5.64 2.31 -37.72
C GLY A 63 5.55 2.26 -36.19
N ARG A 64 5.93 1.15 -35.56
CA ARG A 64 5.96 0.99 -34.11
C ARG A 64 7.37 0.76 -33.60
N THR A 65 7.74 1.45 -32.54
CA THR A 65 8.99 1.17 -31.84
C THR A 65 8.89 -0.15 -31.09
N VAL A 66 9.90 -1.03 -31.28
CA VAL A 66 10.00 -2.33 -30.59
C VAL A 66 11.44 -2.56 -30.12
N PRO A 67 11.67 -3.13 -28.96
CA PRO A 67 13.00 -3.52 -28.52
C PRO A 67 13.42 -4.83 -29.19
N VAL A 68 14.60 -4.85 -29.77
CA VAL A 68 15.20 -6.00 -30.43
C VAL A 68 16.43 -6.43 -29.64
N PRO A 69 16.50 -7.64 -29.08
CA PRO A 69 17.67 -8.11 -28.35
C PRO A 69 18.83 -8.35 -29.31
N VAL A 70 19.95 -7.65 -29.10
CA VAL A 70 21.13 -7.75 -29.97
C VAL A 70 22.29 -8.54 -29.37
N THR A 71 22.33 -8.67 -28.04
CA THR A 71 23.30 -9.50 -27.34
C THR A 71 22.74 -10.90 -27.03
N ASP A 72 23.60 -11.90 -26.87
CA ASP A 72 23.14 -13.25 -26.54
C ASP A 72 22.51 -13.34 -25.13
N ASP A 73 22.99 -12.54 -24.19
CA ASP A 73 22.38 -12.41 -22.86
C ASP A 73 20.96 -11.81 -22.95
N ALA A 74 20.79 -10.75 -23.74
CA ALA A 74 19.47 -10.14 -23.97
C ALA A 74 18.51 -11.12 -24.67
N LYS A 75 18.96 -11.88 -25.66
CA LYS A 75 18.15 -12.91 -26.31
C LYS A 75 17.68 -13.97 -25.34
N LYS A 76 18.59 -14.45 -24.47
CA LYS A 76 18.28 -15.45 -23.43
C LYS A 76 17.24 -14.90 -22.44
N LYS A 77 17.48 -13.72 -21.86
CA LYS A 77 16.55 -13.09 -20.91
C LYS A 77 15.18 -12.80 -21.54
N TRP A 78 15.16 -12.41 -22.81
CA TRP A 78 13.90 -12.18 -23.55
C TRP A 78 13.11 -13.48 -23.73
N ALA A 79 13.77 -14.57 -24.06
CA ALA A 79 13.13 -15.87 -24.19
C ALA A 79 12.61 -16.41 -22.84
N GLU A 80 13.38 -16.23 -21.75
CA GLU A 80 12.98 -16.58 -20.39
C GLU A 80 11.76 -15.78 -19.95
N ALA A 81 11.74 -14.46 -20.16
CA ALA A 81 10.61 -13.59 -19.84
C ALA A 81 9.35 -13.98 -20.64
N ALA A 82 9.49 -14.33 -21.92
CA ALA A 82 8.36 -14.79 -22.72
C ALA A 82 7.77 -16.11 -22.18
N ALA A 83 8.62 -17.03 -21.73
CA ALA A 83 8.17 -18.30 -21.13
C ALA A 83 7.49 -18.07 -19.76
N GLU A 84 8.01 -17.15 -18.94
CA GLU A 84 7.44 -16.81 -17.64
C GLU A 84 6.06 -16.13 -17.79
N ASN A 85 5.92 -15.20 -18.74
CA ASN A 85 4.64 -14.53 -19.01
C ASN A 85 3.54 -15.51 -19.48
N ALA A 86 3.90 -16.56 -20.17
CA ALA A 86 2.96 -17.62 -20.56
C ALA A 86 2.43 -18.42 -19.36
N ALA A 87 3.14 -18.40 -18.24
CA ALA A 87 2.81 -19.16 -17.02
C ALA A 87 2.06 -18.32 -15.97
N VAL A 88 1.98 -16.99 -16.12
CA VAL A 88 1.32 -16.12 -15.12
C VAL A 88 -0.20 -16.17 -15.32
N VAL A 89 -0.86 -16.89 -14.43
CA VAL A 89 -2.32 -16.83 -14.26
C VAL A 89 -2.61 -15.65 -13.33
N HIS A 90 -3.23 -14.60 -13.86
CA HIS A 90 -3.63 -13.45 -13.05
C HIS A 90 -4.83 -13.82 -12.17
N PRO A 91 -4.82 -13.48 -10.86
CA PRO A 91 -5.98 -13.67 -10.00
C PRO A 91 -7.20 -12.93 -10.56
N ASP A 92 -8.34 -13.60 -10.61
CA ASP A 92 -9.60 -13.01 -11.02
C ASP A 92 -9.91 -11.73 -10.21
N GLY A 93 -10.16 -10.61 -10.92
CA GLY A 93 -10.55 -9.32 -10.32
C GLY A 93 -9.50 -8.22 -10.31
N THR A 94 -8.32 -8.44 -10.85
CA THR A 94 -7.30 -7.38 -11.01
C THR A 94 -7.64 -6.51 -12.21
N VAL A 95 -7.76 -5.18 -12.02
CA VAL A 95 -7.87 -4.23 -13.13
C VAL A 95 -6.49 -4.07 -13.76
N GLU A 96 -6.24 -4.81 -14.81
CA GLU A 96 -4.97 -4.77 -15.50
C GLU A 96 -4.91 -3.64 -16.53
N GLY A 97 -3.88 -2.79 -16.41
CA GLY A 97 -3.46 -1.92 -17.49
C GLY A 97 -2.70 -2.69 -18.57
N ASN A 98 -2.33 -2.01 -19.63
CA ASN A 98 -1.51 -2.59 -20.71
C ASN A 98 -0.08 -2.99 -20.27
N CYS A 99 0.35 -2.54 -19.08
CA CYS A 99 1.64 -2.81 -18.45
C CYS A 99 1.56 -3.69 -17.21
N GLY A 100 0.42 -3.69 -16.52
CA GLY A 100 0.24 -4.36 -15.22
C GLY A 100 -0.63 -3.57 -14.27
N SER A 101 -0.41 -3.74 -12.97
CA SER A 101 -1.14 -3.06 -11.89
C SER A 101 -0.20 -2.58 -10.79
N SER A 102 -0.62 -1.53 -10.09
CA SER A 102 0.05 -0.97 -8.90
C SER A 102 -0.91 -0.92 -7.73
N THR A 103 -0.36 -1.03 -6.50
CA THR A 103 -1.16 -1.07 -5.28
C THR A 103 -0.60 -0.14 -4.21
N VAL A 104 -1.48 0.29 -3.32
CA VAL A 104 -1.11 0.87 -2.02
C VAL A 104 -2.08 0.37 -0.95
N THR A 105 -1.55 0.19 0.24
CA THR A 105 -2.30 -0.15 1.45
C THR A 105 -1.76 0.67 2.59
N ALA A 106 -2.64 1.36 3.31
CA ALA A 106 -2.30 2.11 4.51
C ALA A 106 -3.21 1.66 5.66
N VAL A 107 -2.61 1.35 6.81
CA VAL A 107 -3.37 0.90 7.98
C VAL A 107 -2.81 1.50 9.26
N TYR A 108 -3.68 1.81 10.21
CA TYR A 108 -3.25 2.15 11.56
C TYR A 108 -2.51 0.97 12.18
N ASN A 109 -1.29 1.23 12.63
CA ASN A 109 -0.38 0.22 13.21
C ASN A 109 -0.34 0.27 14.76
N GLY A 110 -1.24 1.04 15.38
CA GLY A 110 -1.20 1.35 16.81
C GLY A 110 -0.19 2.45 17.15
N GLY A 111 -0.13 2.85 18.43
CA GLY A 111 0.86 3.83 18.91
C GLY A 111 0.88 5.17 18.16
N ASN A 112 -0.19 5.54 17.50
CA ASN A 112 -0.25 6.75 16.66
C ASN A 112 0.63 6.68 15.40
N THR A 113 0.73 5.50 14.79
CA THR A 113 1.50 5.29 13.56
C THR A 113 0.64 4.67 12.46
N ILE A 114 1.06 4.87 11.21
CA ILE A 114 0.50 4.27 10.02
C ILE A 114 1.55 3.35 9.40
N ARG A 115 1.11 2.18 8.99
CA ARG A 115 1.91 1.24 8.23
C ARG A 115 1.49 1.31 6.78
N VAL A 116 2.44 1.61 5.89
CA VAL A 116 2.24 1.70 4.45
C VAL A 116 2.98 0.58 3.75
N VAL A 117 2.32 -0.08 2.81
CA VAL A 117 2.90 -1.05 1.89
C VAL A 117 2.44 -0.69 0.47
N THR A 118 3.36 -0.71 -0.47
CA THR A 118 3.06 -0.51 -1.89
C THR A 118 3.70 -1.61 -2.72
N SER A 119 3.10 -1.90 -3.87
CA SER A 119 3.62 -2.93 -4.77
C SER A 119 3.20 -2.67 -6.21
N TYR A 120 3.81 -3.43 -7.12
CA TYR A 120 3.32 -3.57 -8.48
C TYR A 120 3.50 -5.00 -9.00
N VAL A 121 2.70 -5.33 -10.01
CA VAL A 121 2.86 -6.51 -10.86
C VAL A 121 2.93 -6.03 -12.31
N VAL A 122 3.89 -6.51 -13.08
CA VAL A 122 4.16 -6.10 -14.47
C VAL A 122 4.20 -7.29 -15.42
N LYS A 123 4.02 -7.03 -16.74
CA LYS A 123 3.94 -8.07 -17.77
C LYS A 123 5.29 -8.49 -18.36
N ALA A 124 6.37 -7.82 -17.99
CA ALA A 124 7.73 -8.21 -18.32
C ALA A 124 8.63 -7.92 -17.11
N PRO A 125 9.75 -8.63 -16.94
CA PRO A 125 10.61 -8.46 -15.77
C PRO A 125 11.08 -7.02 -15.60
N ALA A 126 10.85 -6.46 -14.41
CA ALA A 126 11.35 -5.14 -14.05
C ALA A 126 12.86 -5.21 -13.80
N VAL A 127 13.60 -4.23 -14.29
CA VAL A 127 15.05 -4.10 -14.17
C VAL A 127 15.46 -2.90 -13.33
N ASP A 128 14.57 -1.92 -13.24
CA ASP A 128 14.73 -0.73 -12.40
C ASP A 128 13.36 -0.14 -12.05
N HIS A 129 13.30 0.70 -11.04
CA HIS A 129 12.14 1.52 -10.73
C HIS A 129 12.50 2.83 -10.05
N ALA A 130 11.65 3.84 -10.22
CA ALA A 130 11.54 5.00 -9.36
C ALA A 130 10.11 5.05 -8.83
N TRP A 131 9.94 4.84 -7.52
CA TRP A 131 8.64 4.66 -6.92
C TRP A 131 8.48 5.57 -5.71
N PHE A 132 7.43 6.37 -5.70
CA PHE A 132 7.20 7.41 -4.72
C PHE A 132 5.81 7.26 -4.14
N VAL A 133 5.72 7.33 -2.82
CA VAL A 133 4.45 7.28 -2.09
C VAL A 133 4.34 8.50 -1.20
N ASP A 134 3.33 9.30 -1.43
CA ASP A 134 3.04 10.49 -0.67
C ASP A 134 1.95 10.23 0.37
N GLU A 135 2.15 10.71 1.58
CA GLU A 135 1.12 10.83 2.60
C GLU A 135 0.67 12.29 2.70
N SER A 136 -0.64 12.50 2.72
CA SER A 136 -1.24 13.84 2.71
C SER A 136 -2.42 13.94 3.67
N LEU A 137 -2.67 15.15 4.18
CA LEU A 137 -3.90 15.52 4.87
C LEU A 137 -5.05 15.56 3.84
N ILE A 138 -6.16 14.87 4.10
CA ILE A 138 -7.31 14.88 3.18
C ILE A 138 -7.88 16.29 3.04
N ALA A 139 -8.00 17.03 4.16
CA ALA A 139 -8.63 18.35 4.17
C ALA A 139 -7.96 19.39 3.27
N THR A 140 -6.64 19.35 3.19
CA THR A 140 -5.85 20.40 2.52
C THR A 140 -5.06 19.89 1.33
N GLY A 141 -4.95 18.55 1.18
CA GLY A 141 -4.03 17.93 0.22
C GLY A 141 -2.56 18.17 0.55
N THR A 142 -2.25 18.71 1.74
CA THR A 142 -0.87 19.01 2.11
C THR A 142 -0.10 17.72 2.31
N LYS A 143 0.98 17.56 1.53
CA LYS A 143 1.92 16.46 1.70
C LYS A 143 2.65 16.62 3.03
N VAL A 144 2.67 15.56 3.84
CA VAL A 144 3.30 15.54 5.17
C VAL A 144 4.47 14.57 5.23
N HIS A 145 4.45 13.53 4.40
CA HIS A 145 5.54 12.57 4.30
C HIS A 145 5.67 12.02 2.88
N GLN A 146 6.86 11.51 2.52
CA GLN A 146 7.10 10.84 1.25
C GLN A 146 8.06 9.68 1.47
N PHE A 147 7.72 8.52 0.95
CA PHE A 147 8.60 7.37 0.81
C PHE A 147 9.10 7.26 -0.61
N ASN A 148 10.40 7.01 -0.76
CA ASN A 148 11.07 6.90 -2.06
C ASN A 148 11.75 5.54 -2.15
N PHE A 149 11.47 4.82 -3.23
CA PHE A 149 12.06 3.52 -3.52
C PHE A 149 12.72 3.58 -4.90
N SER A 150 13.95 3.12 -4.98
CA SER A 150 14.70 3.06 -6.24
C SER A 150 15.65 1.89 -6.22
N GLY A 151 16.00 1.40 -7.41
CA GLY A 151 16.89 0.27 -7.59
C GLY A 151 16.20 -1.07 -7.30
N LEU A 152 16.33 -1.98 -8.21
CA LEU A 152 15.79 -3.34 -8.11
C LEU A 152 16.89 -4.38 -8.21
N SER A 153 16.71 -5.48 -7.46
CA SER A 153 17.31 -6.75 -7.89
C SER A 153 16.58 -7.17 -9.16
N ALA A 154 17.24 -7.05 -10.30
CA ALA A 154 16.67 -7.20 -11.64
C ALA A 154 15.94 -8.53 -11.85
N GLY A 155 14.93 -8.51 -12.72
CA GLY A 155 14.37 -9.70 -13.33
C GLY A 155 13.11 -10.26 -12.67
N ARG A 156 12.29 -9.44 -11.96
CA ARG A 156 11.03 -9.92 -11.36
C ARG A 156 9.81 -9.30 -12.00
N LEU A 157 8.73 -10.09 -12.11
CA LEU A 157 7.41 -9.63 -12.56
C LEU A 157 6.64 -8.87 -11.48
N SER A 158 7.11 -8.88 -10.24
CA SER A 158 6.47 -8.19 -9.12
C SER A 158 7.49 -7.64 -8.14
N TRP A 159 7.12 -6.55 -7.50
CA TRP A 159 7.85 -5.95 -6.40
C TRP A 159 6.88 -5.50 -5.32
N THR A 160 7.30 -5.63 -4.07
CA THR A 160 6.57 -5.13 -2.89
C THR A 160 7.58 -4.46 -1.97
N SER A 161 7.25 -3.27 -1.48
CA SER A 161 8.09 -2.56 -0.52
C SER A 161 8.15 -3.29 0.82
N ASP A 162 9.24 -3.13 1.55
CA ASP A 162 9.19 -3.34 2.98
C ASP A 162 8.17 -2.39 3.60
N PRO A 163 7.47 -2.81 4.68
CA PRO A 163 6.53 -1.95 5.36
C PRO A 163 7.20 -0.67 5.85
N GLN A 164 6.66 0.47 5.47
CA GLN A 164 7.08 1.77 5.96
C GLN A 164 6.18 2.18 7.13
N ILE A 165 6.76 2.80 8.15
CA ILE A 165 6.04 3.30 9.32
C ILE A 165 6.23 4.79 9.39
N SER A 166 5.12 5.53 9.42
CA SER A 166 5.10 6.98 9.64
C SER A 166 4.29 7.33 10.88
N PRO A 167 4.49 8.52 11.47
CA PRO A 167 3.57 9.06 12.44
C PRO A 167 2.17 9.17 11.83
N ALA A 168 1.13 8.76 12.56
CA ALA A 168 -0.23 8.96 12.09
C ALA A 168 -0.50 10.44 11.92
N ILE A 169 -1.00 10.80 10.74
CA ILE A 169 -1.43 12.17 10.46
C ILE A 169 -2.72 12.40 11.25
N ARG A 170 -2.57 12.87 12.47
CA ARG A 170 -3.70 13.29 13.29
C ARG A 170 -3.86 14.81 13.22
N ASP A 171 -4.37 15.32 12.14
CA ASP A 171 -5.14 16.51 12.24
C ASP A 171 -6.62 16.13 12.39
N THR A 172 -6.97 15.95 13.67
CA THR A 172 -8.27 16.27 14.27
C THR A 172 -9.48 16.08 13.36
N GLN A 173 -9.90 14.88 13.04
CA GLN A 173 -11.21 14.55 12.45
C GLN A 173 -11.29 14.27 10.94
N GLN A 174 -10.26 14.46 10.15
CA GLN A 174 -10.41 14.39 8.69
C GLN A 174 -9.64 13.25 8.00
N GLY A 175 -8.85 12.49 8.75
CA GLY A 175 -8.11 11.36 8.18
C GLY A 175 -6.92 11.78 7.30
N GLY A 176 -6.18 10.80 6.84
CA GLY A 176 -5.08 10.91 5.90
C GLY A 176 -5.32 10.12 4.62
N SER A 177 -4.51 10.38 3.63
CA SER A 177 -4.42 9.58 2.43
C SER A 177 -2.98 9.20 2.12
N THR A 178 -2.80 8.03 1.57
CA THR A 178 -1.52 7.56 1.03
C THR A 178 -1.69 7.28 -0.45
N GLN A 179 -0.85 7.87 -1.29
CA GLN A 179 -0.95 7.77 -2.73
C GLN A 179 0.40 7.40 -3.36
N VAL A 180 0.40 6.43 -4.28
CA VAL A 180 1.49 6.28 -5.23
C VAL A 180 1.43 7.44 -6.21
N THR A 181 2.49 8.24 -6.34
CA THR A 181 2.47 9.42 -7.21
C THR A 181 2.47 9.04 -8.70
N LEU A 182 1.87 9.86 -9.53
CA LEU A 182 1.76 9.63 -10.98
C LEU A 182 3.11 9.52 -11.71
N GLY A 183 4.20 10.04 -11.11
CA GLY A 183 5.56 9.89 -11.65
C GLY A 183 6.23 8.56 -11.34
N SER A 184 5.61 7.73 -10.48
CA SER A 184 6.13 6.41 -10.13
C SER A 184 6.08 5.48 -11.32
N HIS A 185 7.21 4.81 -11.60
CA HIS A 185 7.31 3.92 -12.75
C HIS A 185 8.26 2.77 -12.51
N ALA A 186 8.07 1.72 -13.30
CA ALA A 186 9.00 0.61 -13.44
C ALA A 186 9.58 0.62 -14.86
N VAL A 187 10.89 0.36 -14.97
CA VAL A 187 11.58 0.10 -16.22
C VAL A 187 11.72 -1.40 -16.38
N LEU A 188 11.17 -1.92 -17.49
CA LEU A 188 11.14 -3.36 -17.74
C LEU A 188 12.21 -3.78 -18.74
N LEU A 189 12.41 -5.08 -18.86
CA LEU A 189 13.29 -5.69 -19.84
C LEU A 189 12.98 -5.15 -21.25
N GLY A 190 14.01 -4.73 -21.99
CA GLY A 190 13.86 -4.06 -23.29
C GLY A 190 13.58 -2.57 -23.21
N GLY A 191 13.65 -1.96 -22.00
CA GLY A 191 13.51 -0.52 -21.81
C GLY A 191 12.06 -0.01 -21.78
N PHE A 192 11.04 -0.89 -21.66
CA PHE A 192 9.66 -0.44 -21.50
C PHE A 192 9.50 0.34 -20.20
N VAL A 193 8.83 1.48 -20.25
CA VAL A 193 8.51 2.28 -19.06
C VAL A 193 7.03 2.16 -18.76
N CYS A 194 6.71 1.72 -17.55
CA CYS A 194 5.35 1.49 -17.08
C CYS A 194 5.05 2.38 -15.89
N TYR A 195 4.18 3.37 -16.06
CA TYR A 195 3.77 4.31 -15.02
C TYR A 195 2.63 3.77 -14.17
N SER A 196 2.70 4.04 -12.88
CA SER A 196 1.60 3.78 -11.95
C SER A 196 0.36 4.59 -12.31
N GLY A 197 -0.82 3.99 -12.13
CA GLY A 197 -2.09 4.72 -12.20
C GLY A 197 -2.42 5.54 -10.95
N GLY A 198 -1.51 5.59 -9.99
CA GLY A 198 -1.64 6.41 -8.79
C GLY A 198 -2.71 5.93 -7.80
N PRO A 199 -2.67 4.67 -7.31
CA PRO A 199 -3.63 4.22 -6.30
C PRO A 199 -3.57 5.09 -5.06
N ILE A 200 -4.75 5.42 -4.49
CA ILE A 200 -4.90 6.23 -3.28
C ILE A 200 -5.68 5.41 -2.25
N ASP A 201 -5.12 5.21 -1.08
CA ASP A 201 -5.81 4.67 0.08
C ASP A 201 -6.06 5.78 1.11
N VAL A 202 -7.23 5.75 1.75
CA VAL A 202 -7.63 6.73 2.77
C VAL A 202 -7.85 6.02 4.10
N PHE A 203 -7.45 6.64 5.21
CA PHE A 203 -7.46 6.06 6.55
C PHE A 203 -7.80 7.07 7.63
#